data_8b45dd5155e5df1fd408a59e875d7d26
#
_entry.id   8b45dd5155e5df1fd408a59e875d7d26
#
_cell.length_a   1.000
_cell.length_b   1.000
_cell.length_c   1.000
_cell.angle_alpha   90.00
_cell.angle_beta   90.00
_cell.angle_gamma   90.00
#
_symmetry.space_group_name_H-M   'P 1'
#
loop_
_entity.id
_entity.type
_entity.pdbx_description
1 polymer ?
#
loop_
_entity_poly.entity_id
_entity_poly.type
_entity_poly.pdbx_seq_one_letter_code
_entity_poly.pdbx_strand_id
1 'polypeptide(L)'
;MIGTLDALEFLRGIDPVRALSVADIRHVHYRIFSEVHPWAGEFRSVGQMATIGGFPTAEPYRIVRELDLALFQSAEMLAGALSARDPQRTIAALGFFHVRYERVHPFLDGNGRSGRAILAVQFEKLFGTLPRFTDQCGYREAMRAGNRKDLAPLINYLGGSVAVPAAAAPWLAPFQVSPRFLETAEGQPTFEEDLAWSRGGC
;
A
#
# COMPACT_ATOMS: atom_id res chain seq x y z
N MET A 1 6.93 4.73 -16.39
CA MET A 1 5.82 5.67 -16.14
C MET A 1 4.47 5.11 -16.61
N ILE A 2 4.35 4.55 -17.81
CA ILE A 2 3.10 3.97 -18.35
C ILE A 2 2.54 2.87 -17.44
N GLY A 3 3.35 1.90 -17.01
CA GLY A 3 2.89 0.78 -16.18
C GLY A 3 2.32 1.18 -14.82
N THR A 4 2.80 2.27 -14.22
CA THR A 4 2.22 2.74 -12.95
C THR A 4 0.82 3.29 -13.14
N LEU A 5 0.55 4.05 -14.20
CA LEU A 5 -0.79 4.57 -14.50
C LEU A 5 -1.78 3.43 -14.77
N ASP A 6 -1.36 2.44 -15.55
CA ASP A 6 -2.16 1.24 -15.85
C ASP A 6 -2.51 0.45 -14.58
N ALA A 7 -1.58 0.29 -13.65
CA ALA A 7 -1.83 -0.35 -12.36
C ALA A 7 -2.82 0.44 -11.49
N LEU A 8 -2.77 1.77 -11.53
CA LEU A 8 -3.68 2.62 -10.77
C LEU A 8 -5.09 2.58 -11.36
N GLU A 9 -5.23 2.56 -12.67
CA GLU A 9 -6.53 2.38 -13.34
C GLU A 9 -7.15 1.04 -12.98
N PHE A 10 -6.37 -0.03 -13.04
CA PHE A 10 -6.81 -1.34 -12.60
C PHE A 10 -7.32 -1.34 -11.15
N LEU A 11 -6.54 -0.79 -10.23
CA LEU A 11 -6.90 -0.70 -8.82
C LEU A 11 -8.17 0.13 -8.60
N ARG A 12 -8.35 1.21 -9.36
CA ARG A 12 -9.58 2.03 -9.30
C ARG A 12 -10.82 1.29 -9.76
N GLY A 13 -10.68 0.37 -10.70
CA GLY A 13 -11.78 -0.50 -11.16
C GLY A 13 -12.25 -1.51 -10.12
N ILE A 14 -11.44 -1.80 -9.08
CA ILE A 14 -11.81 -2.73 -8.00
C ILE A 14 -12.73 -2.01 -7.00
N ASP A 15 -13.83 -2.64 -6.57
CA ASP A 15 -14.69 -2.12 -5.51
C ASP A 15 -13.85 -1.87 -4.23
N PRO A 16 -13.92 -0.67 -3.61
CA PRO A 16 -13.16 -0.35 -2.40
C PRO A 16 -13.51 -1.22 -1.19
N VAL A 17 -14.72 -1.76 -1.15
CA VAL A 17 -15.19 -2.65 -0.07
C VAL A 17 -14.83 -4.10 -0.36
N ARG A 18 -14.61 -4.45 -1.63
CA ARG A 18 -14.13 -5.78 -1.99
C ARG A 18 -12.68 -5.96 -1.52
N ALA A 19 -12.44 -7.00 -0.75
CA ALA A 19 -11.08 -7.39 -0.42
C ALA A 19 -10.26 -7.64 -1.70
N LEU A 20 -9.04 -7.11 -1.75
CA LEU A 20 -8.07 -7.48 -2.77
C LEU A 20 -7.75 -8.97 -2.63
N SER A 21 -7.50 -9.62 -3.74
CA SER A 21 -7.00 -11.00 -3.78
C SER A 21 -5.49 -11.04 -3.98
N VAL A 22 -4.88 -12.17 -3.71
CA VAL A 22 -3.46 -12.42 -4.05
C VAL A 22 -3.21 -12.26 -5.55
N ALA A 23 -4.19 -12.59 -6.40
CA ALA A 23 -4.11 -12.38 -7.83
C ALA A 23 -4.09 -10.89 -8.20
N ASP A 24 -4.88 -10.05 -7.52
CA ASP A 24 -4.86 -8.60 -7.71
C ASP A 24 -3.48 -8.01 -7.35
N ILE A 25 -2.88 -8.46 -6.24
CA ILE A 25 -1.53 -8.06 -5.82
C ILE A 25 -0.49 -8.38 -6.91
N ARG A 26 -0.52 -9.60 -7.45
CA ARG A 26 0.37 -10.00 -8.56
C ARG A 26 0.14 -9.14 -9.79
N HIS A 27 -1.11 -8.87 -10.11
CA HIS A 27 -1.48 -8.10 -11.29
C HIS A 27 -1.04 -6.64 -11.21
N VAL A 28 -1.18 -6.01 -10.03
CA VAL A 28 -0.65 -4.66 -9.77
C VAL A 28 0.86 -4.62 -10.00
N HIS A 29 1.61 -5.55 -9.43
CA HIS A 29 3.06 -5.62 -9.62
C HIS A 29 3.42 -5.86 -11.09
N TYR A 30 2.72 -6.77 -11.78
CA TYR A 30 2.92 -7.02 -13.20
C TYR A 30 2.73 -5.74 -14.02
N ARG A 31 1.64 -5.00 -13.81
CA ARG A 31 1.34 -3.78 -14.56
C ARG A 31 2.40 -2.69 -14.35
N ILE A 32 2.95 -2.57 -13.14
CA ILE A 32 3.99 -1.57 -12.85
C ILE A 32 5.32 -1.95 -13.54
N PHE A 33 5.66 -3.24 -13.61
CA PHE A 33 7.02 -3.67 -13.89
C PHE A 33 7.21 -4.53 -15.13
N SER A 34 6.15 -4.91 -15.86
CA SER A 34 6.22 -5.84 -17.00
C SER A 34 7.13 -5.37 -18.14
N GLU A 35 7.27 -4.06 -18.32
CA GLU A 35 8.18 -3.50 -19.32
C GLU A 35 9.66 -3.47 -18.89
N VAL A 36 9.92 -3.69 -17.58
CA VAL A 36 11.26 -3.54 -16.99
C VAL A 36 11.81 -4.89 -16.53
N HIS A 37 10.95 -5.76 -16.01
CA HIS A 37 11.35 -7.02 -15.39
C HIS A 37 10.58 -8.21 -15.98
N PRO A 38 11.28 -9.25 -16.50
CA PRO A 38 10.62 -10.43 -17.05
C PRO A 38 9.88 -11.26 -15.98
N TRP A 39 10.21 -11.09 -14.71
CA TRP A 39 9.58 -11.74 -13.54
C TRP A 39 8.47 -10.88 -12.89
N ALA A 40 8.02 -9.81 -13.55
CA ALA A 40 6.95 -8.97 -13.02
C ALA A 40 5.70 -9.81 -12.69
N GLY A 41 5.13 -9.58 -11.51
CA GLY A 41 3.98 -10.35 -11.00
C GLY A 41 4.33 -11.73 -10.45
N GLU A 42 5.59 -12.18 -10.50
CA GLU A 42 6.03 -13.44 -9.91
C GLU A 42 6.55 -13.24 -8.49
N PHE A 43 6.10 -14.09 -7.58
CA PHE A 43 6.60 -14.06 -6.21
C PHE A 43 8.03 -14.58 -6.12
N ARG A 44 8.75 -14.13 -5.10
CA ARG A 44 10.08 -14.66 -4.78
C ARG A 44 10.04 -16.18 -4.64
N SER A 45 11.07 -16.84 -5.15
CA SER A 45 11.26 -18.28 -5.06
C SER A 45 12.18 -18.68 -3.91
N VAL A 46 12.26 -19.98 -3.64
CA VAL A 46 13.18 -20.54 -2.64
C VAL A 46 14.61 -20.10 -2.95
N GLY A 47 15.33 -19.66 -1.91
CA GLY A 47 16.69 -19.12 -2.03
C GLY A 47 16.74 -17.61 -2.23
N GLN A 48 15.62 -16.95 -2.54
CA GLN A 48 15.53 -15.49 -2.65
C GLN A 48 15.06 -14.90 -1.31
N MET A 49 16.00 -14.73 -0.40
CA MET A 49 15.74 -14.11 0.90
C MET A 49 15.83 -12.60 0.80
N ALA A 50 15.00 -11.91 1.57
CA ALA A 50 15.00 -10.45 1.68
C ALA A 50 14.81 -10.04 3.14
N THR A 51 15.22 -8.81 3.47
CA THR A 51 14.94 -8.16 4.75
C THR A 51 14.38 -6.78 4.52
N ILE A 52 13.53 -6.30 5.40
CA ILE A 52 13.00 -4.94 5.37
C ILE A 52 13.28 -4.24 6.71
N GLY A 53 14.06 -3.17 6.68
CA GLY A 53 14.39 -2.40 7.87
C GLY A 53 15.01 -3.26 9.01
N GLY A 54 15.77 -4.30 8.67
CA GLY A 54 16.36 -5.24 9.62
C GLY A 54 15.40 -6.36 10.10
N PHE A 55 14.17 -6.38 9.65
CA PHE A 55 13.22 -7.45 9.97
C PHE A 55 13.24 -8.54 8.89
N PRO A 56 13.13 -9.82 9.26
CA PRO A 56 13.00 -10.90 8.29
C PRO A 56 11.65 -10.79 7.57
N THR A 57 11.65 -11.08 6.28
CA THR A 57 10.44 -11.17 5.44
C THR A 57 9.87 -12.58 5.49
N ALA A 58 8.69 -12.77 4.89
CA ALA A 58 8.11 -14.11 4.80
C ALA A 58 9.01 -15.06 4.00
N GLU A 59 9.08 -16.32 4.41
CA GLU A 59 9.67 -17.37 3.59
C GLU A 59 8.89 -17.52 2.27
N PRO A 60 9.55 -17.75 1.13
CA PRO A 60 8.89 -17.81 -0.18
C PRO A 60 7.68 -18.74 -0.22
N TYR A 61 7.75 -19.92 0.39
CA TYR A 61 6.63 -20.87 0.43
C TYR A 61 5.44 -20.42 1.30
N ARG A 62 5.61 -19.36 2.10
CA ARG A 62 4.57 -18.77 2.95
C ARG A 62 3.91 -17.54 2.34
N ILE A 63 4.47 -16.96 1.28
CA ILE A 63 4.02 -15.68 0.74
C ILE A 63 2.52 -15.65 0.47
N VAL A 64 1.99 -16.64 -0.25
CA VAL A 64 0.57 -16.70 -0.60
C VAL A 64 -0.29 -16.72 0.66
N ARG A 65 0.03 -17.62 1.59
CA ARG A 65 -0.72 -17.75 2.85
C ARG A 65 -0.68 -16.49 3.70
N GLU A 66 0.49 -15.84 3.81
CA GLU A 66 0.65 -14.62 4.62
C GLU A 66 -0.06 -13.43 3.98
N LEU A 67 -0.08 -13.36 2.63
CA LEU A 67 -0.87 -12.37 1.91
C LEU A 67 -2.36 -12.59 2.09
N ASP A 68 -2.85 -13.82 1.90
CA ASP A 68 -4.27 -14.14 2.09
C ASP A 68 -4.73 -13.78 3.51
N LEU A 69 -3.93 -14.13 4.51
CA LEU A 69 -4.24 -13.79 5.89
C LEU A 69 -4.28 -12.28 6.13
N ALA A 70 -3.31 -11.53 5.59
CA ALA A 70 -3.26 -10.08 5.72
C ALA A 70 -4.46 -9.41 5.02
N LEU A 71 -4.83 -9.87 3.83
CA LEU A 71 -5.99 -9.40 3.07
C LEU A 71 -7.29 -9.67 3.82
N PHE A 72 -7.48 -10.89 4.31
CA PHE A 72 -8.66 -11.26 5.09
C PHE A 72 -8.78 -10.39 6.35
N GLN A 73 -7.73 -10.30 7.15
CA GLN A 73 -7.75 -9.53 8.39
C GLN A 73 -8.01 -8.04 8.14
N SER A 74 -7.38 -7.46 7.12
CA SER A 74 -7.62 -6.06 6.79
C SER A 74 -9.04 -5.80 6.27
N ALA A 75 -9.62 -6.73 5.52
CA ALA A 75 -11.00 -6.64 5.04
C ALA A 75 -12.01 -6.65 6.21
N GLU A 76 -11.82 -7.54 7.19
CA GLU A 76 -12.64 -7.58 8.40
C GLU A 76 -12.53 -6.28 9.21
N MET A 77 -11.30 -5.78 9.41
CA MET A 77 -11.06 -4.50 10.09
C MET A 77 -11.75 -3.34 9.35
N LEU A 78 -11.62 -3.32 8.02
CA LEU A 78 -12.19 -2.28 7.17
C LEU A 78 -13.73 -2.32 7.21
N ALA A 79 -14.34 -3.49 7.08
CA ALA A 79 -15.79 -3.65 7.17
C ALA A 79 -16.34 -3.14 8.51
N GLY A 80 -15.69 -3.49 9.62
CA GLY A 80 -16.05 -3.01 10.95
C GLY A 80 -15.90 -1.49 11.09
N ALA A 81 -14.81 -0.92 10.55
CA ALA A 81 -14.55 0.53 10.57
C ALA A 81 -15.59 1.31 9.76
N LEU A 82 -15.94 0.82 8.56
CA LEU A 82 -16.94 1.42 7.68
C LEU A 82 -18.33 1.37 8.30
N SER A 83 -18.73 0.25 8.91
CA SER A 83 -20.00 0.10 9.63
C SER A 83 -20.08 1.07 10.81
N ALA A 84 -18.98 1.29 11.51
CA ALA A 84 -18.88 2.24 12.62
C ALA A 84 -18.73 3.70 12.16
N ARG A 85 -18.52 3.95 10.86
CA ARG A 85 -18.17 5.26 10.29
C ARG A 85 -16.98 5.91 11.01
N ASP A 86 -15.95 5.10 11.31
CA ASP A 86 -14.78 5.51 12.08
C ASP A 86 -13.56 5.69 11.15
N PRO A 87 -13.18 6.95 10.82
CA PRO A 87 -12.07 7.22 9.93
C PRO A 87 -10.72 6.73 10.47
N GLN A 88 -10.51 6.78 11.79
CA GLN A 88 -9.25 6.33 12.38
C GLN A 88 -9.10 4.81 12.26
N ARG A 89 -10.17 4.07 12.52
CA ARG A 89 -10.18 2.61 12.31
C ARG A 89 -10.03 2.25 10.83
N THR A 90 -10.59 3.06 9.93
CA THR A 90 -10.40 2.88 8.48
C THR A 90 -8.93 3.04 8.11
N ILE A 91 -8.27 4.11 8.56
CA ILE A 91 -6.83 4.32 8.36
C ILE A 91 -6.03 3.18 8.99
N ALA A 92 -6.42 2.71 10.18
CA ALA A 92 -5.76 1.59 10.84
C ALA A 92 -5.84 0.29 10.02
N ALA A 93 -7.00 -0.01 9.40
CA ALA A 93 -7.15 -1.17 8.53
C ALA A 93 -6.24 -1.11 7.29
N LEU A 94 -6.18 0.06 6.63
CA LEU A 94 -5.30 0.28 5.50
C LEU A 94 -3.81 0.21 5.89
N GLY A 95 -3.44 0.85 6.99
CA GLY A 95 -2.08 0.83 7.54
C GLY A 95 -1.66 -0.58 7.97
N PHE A 96 -2.55 -1.35 8.57
CA PHE A 96 -2.32 -2.75 8.92
C PHE A 96 -1.96 -3.57 7.68
N PHE A 97 -2.79 -3.50 6.63
CA PHE A 97 -2.51 -4.22 5.39
C PHE A 97 -1.16 -3.80 4.80
N HIS A 98 -0.89 -2.49 4.74
CA HIS A 98 0.34 -1.96 4.17
C HIS A 98 1.59 -2.47 4.91
N VAL A 99 1.59 -2.44 6.25
CA VAL A 99 2.69 -3.00 7.06
C VAL A 99 2.85 -4.51 6.82
N ARG A 100 1.74 -5.25 6.78
CA ARG A 100 1.77 -6.70 6.54
C ARG A 100 2.30 -7.02 5.15
N TYR A 101 1.86 -6.29 4.13
CA TYR A 101 2.32 -6.43 2.76
C TYR A 101 3.84 -6.20 2.66
N GLU A 102 4.32 -5.08 3.19
CA GLU A 102 5.76 -4.77 3.19
C GLU A 102 6.56 -5.82 3.99
N ARG A 103 6.01 -6.35 5.07
CA ARG A 103 6.64 -7.41 5.86
C ARG A 103 6.68 -8.75 5.13
N VAL A 104 5.65 -9.12 4.41
CA VAL A 104 5.64 -10.31 3.53
C VAL A 104 6.69 -10.18 2.45
N HIS A 105 6.82 -8.99 1.87
CA HIS A 105 7.80 -8.66 0.83
C HIS A 105 7.75 -9.66 -0.34
N PRO A 106 6.60 -9.77 -1.02
CA PRO A 106 6.31 -10.92 -1.87
C PRO A 106 7.17 -11.01 -3.14
N PHE A 107 7.68 -9.91 -3.65
CA PHE A 107 8.41 -9.85 -4.91
C PHE A 107 9.92 -9.70 -4.70
N LEU A 108 10.68 -9.98 -5.76
CA LEU A 108 12.14 -9.83 -5.72
C LEU A 108 12.56 -8.36 -5.59
N ASP A 109 11.82 -7.44 -6.24
CA ASP A 109 11.96 -5.98 -6.14
C ASP A 109 10.58 -5.34 -6.32
N GLY A 110 10.47 -4.00 -6.13
CA GLY A 110 9.26 -3.23 -6.39
C GLY A 110 8.16 -3.33 -5.32
N ASN A 111 8.41 -3.99 -4.20
CA ASN A 111 7.41 -4.14 -3.13
C ASN A 111 6.95 -2.79 -2.59
N GLY A 112 7.87 -1.85 -2.32
CA GLY A 112 7.52 -0.51 -1.83
C GLY A 112 6.64 0.27 -2.81
N ARG A 113 6.96 0.22 -4.11
CA ARG A 113 6.17 0.91 -5.15
C ARG A 113 4.77 0.33 -5.28
N SER A 114 4.65 -0.99 -5.39
CA SER A 114 3.34 -1.64 -5.49
C SER A 114 2.53 -1.50 -4.20
N GLY A 115 3.15 -1.61 -3.02
CA GLY A 115 2.49 -1.40 -1.74
C GLY A 115 1.95 0.01 -1.56
N ARG A 116 2.74 1.04 -1.92
CA ARG A 116 2.27 2.43 -1.89
C ARG A 116 1.19 2.72 -2.92
N ALA A 117 1.26 2.14 -4.12
CA ALA A 117 0.21 2.27 -5.13
C ALA A 117 -1.13 1.70 -4.64
N ILE A 118 -1.11 0.52 -4.03
CA ILE A 118 -2.29 -0.10 -3.43
C ILE A 118 -2.86 0.78 -2.32
N LEU A 119 -2.02 1.21 -1.39
CA LEU A 119 -2.43 2.09 -0.28
C LEU A 119 -3.01 3.40 -0.79
N ALA A 120 -2.36 4.03 -1.78
CA ALA A 120 -2.79 5.31 -2.34
C ALA A 120 -4.18 5.22 -2.95
N VAL A 121 -4.46 4.19 -3.77
CA VAL A 121 -5.78 4.04 -4.40
C VAL A 121 -6.86 3.69 -3.37
N GLN A 122 -6.57 2.80 -2.41
CA GLN A 122 -7.52 2.50 -1.35
C GLN A 122 -7.85 3.76 -0.53
N PHE A 123 -6.83 4.57 -0.23
CA PHE A 123 -6.99 5.81 0.52
C PHE A 123 -7.79 6.85 -0.28
N GLU A 124 -7.50 7.02 -1.59
CA GLU A 124 -8.25 7.89 -2.49
C GLU A 124 -9.73 7.50 -2.54
N LYS A 125 -10.02 6.21 -2.67
CA LYS A 125 -11.39 5.70 -2.72
C LYS A 125 -12.19 5.96 -1.46
N LEU A 126 -11.54 5.86 -0.30
CA LEU A 126 -12.21 5.94 0.99
C LEU A 126 -12.25 7.37 1.56
N PHE A 127 -11.29 8.21 1.21
CA PHE A 127 -11.15 9.56 1.76
C PHE A 127 -11.21 10.68 0.73
N GLY A 128 -11.26 10.35 -0.57
CA GLY A 128 -11.24 11.34 -1.67
C GLY A 128 -9.93 12.13 -1.77
N THR A 129 -8.86 11.64 -1.12
CA THR A 129 -7.53 12.27 -1.12
C THR A 129 -6.45 11.20 -1.12
N LEU A 130 -5.23 11.59 -1.49
CA LEU A 130 -4.07 10.70 -1.48
C LEU A 130 -3.27 10.85 -0.19
N PRO A 131 -2.67 9.76 0.32
CA PRO A 131 -1.73 9.86 1.41
C PRO A 131 -0.48 10.62 0.96
N ARG A 132 0.04 11.50 1.83
CA ARG A 132 1.24 12.29 1.54
C ARG A 132 2.48 11.56 2.05
N PHE A 133 3.35 11.15 1.13
CA PHE A 133 4.63 10.52 1.45
C PHE A 133 5.81 11.51 1.39
N THR A 134 5.57 12.79 1.72
CA THR A 134 6.58 13.86 1.63
C THR A 134 7.63 13.77 2.72
N ASP A 135 7.28 13.30 3.92
CA ASP A 135 8.23 13.00 4.99
C ASP A 135 8.65 11.54 4.93
N GLN A 136 9.71 11.26 4.20
CA GLN A 136 10.23 9.90 4.02
C GLN A 136 10.77 9.31 5.31
N CYS A 137 11.38 10.11 6.18
CA CYS A 137 11.93 9.63 7.45
C CYS A 137 10.82 9.26 8.42
N GLY A 138 9.82 10.12 8.58
CA GLY A 138 8.64 9.83 9.39
C GLY A 138 7.87 8.61 8.91
N TYR A 139 7.74 8.44 7.58
CA TYR A 139 7.14 7.23 7.02
C TYR A 139 7.92 5.96 7.38
N ARG A 140 9.27 5.97 7.24
CA ARG A 140 10.10 4.81 7.58
C ARG A 140 10.05 4.47 9.07
N GLU A 141 10.07 5.47 9.94
CA GLU A 141 9.92 5.28 11.38
C GLU A 141 8.56 4.68 11.73
N ALA A 142 7.49 5.19 11.12
CA ALA A 142 6.15 4.66 11.27
C ALA A 142 6.04 3.20 10.81
N MET A 143 6.66 2.85 9.68
CA MET A 143 6.73 1.46 9.18
C MET A 143 7.55 0.55 10.10
N ARG A 144 8.67 1.04 10.67
CA ARG A 144 9.46 0.28 11.68
C ARG A 144 8.65 0.03 12.94
N ALA A 145 7.87 1.02 13.41
CA ALA A 145 6.97 0.85 14.55
C ALA A 145 5.88 -0.19 14.24
N GLY A 146 5.24 -0.11 13.07
CA GLY A 146 4.26 -1.07 12.60
C GLY A 146 4.80 -2.51 12.55
N ASN A 147 6.05 -2.69 12.10
CA ASN A 147 6.73 -3.98 12.13
C ASN A 147 6.97 -4.51 13.56
N ARG A 148 7.00 -3.64 14.57
CA ARG A 148 7.01 -3.99 16.00
C ARG A 148 5.61 -4.11 16.62
N LYS A 149 4.57 -4.13 15.79
CA LYS A 149 3.14 -4.21 16.17
C LYS A 149 2.56 -2.92 16.78
N ASP A 150 3.22 -1.79 16.62
CA ASP A 150 2.70 -0.48 16.97
C ASP A 150 2.30 0.29 15.70
N LEU A 151 1.01 0.28 15.40
CA LEU A 151 0.45 0.97 14.22
C LEU A 151 0.17 2.46 14.47
N ALA A 152 0.20 2.93 15.70
CA ALA A 152 -0.20 4.31 16.03
C ALA A 152 0.62 5.36 15.27
N PRO A 153 1.96 5.25 15.12
CA PRO A 153 2.73 6.21 14.34
C PRO A 153 2.31 6.24 12.86
N LEU A 154 1.99 5.08 12.25
CA LEU A 154 1.56 5.03 10.85
C LEU A 154 0.15 5.59 10.68
N ILE A 155 -0.76 5.31 11.61
CA ILE A 155 -2.12 5.90 11.61
C ILE A 155 -2.02 7.42 11.70
N ASN A 156 -1.19 7.96 12.56
CA ASN A 156 -0.97 9.40 12.69
C ASN A 156 -0.34 9.99 11.42
N TYR A 157 0.65 9.32 10.85
CA TYR A 157 1.30 9.74 9.61
C TYR A 157 0.31 9.83 8.46
N LEU A 158 -0.48 8.78 8.24
CA LEU A 158 -1.51 8.73 7.19
C LEU A 158 -2.66 9.69 7.50
N GLY A 159 -3.07 9.80 8.75
CA GLY A 159 -4.13 10.69 9.23
C GLY A 159 -3.85 12.17 8.94
N GLY A 160 -2.58 12.59 8.98
CA GLY A 160 -2.17 13.94 8.59
C GLY A 160 -2.44 14.28 7.12
N SER A 161 -2.72 13.29 6.28
CA SER A 161 -3.12 13.47 4.88
C SER A 161 -4.62 13.68 4.72
N VAL A 162 -5.41 13.29 5.71
CA VAL A 162 -6.88 13.46 5.70
C VAL A 162 -7.18 14.81 6.33
N ALA A 163 -7.46 15.82 5.50
CA ALA A 163 -8.21 16.97 5.96
C ALA A 163 -9.63 16.47 6.24
N VAL A 164 -9.95 16.11 7.47
CA VAL A 164 -11.31 15.71 7.87
C VAL A 164 -12.16 16.98 7.85
N PRO A 165 -13.02 17.18 6.83
CA PRO A 165 -14.12 18.12 6.99
C PRO A 165 -15.06 17.47 8.00
N ALA A 166 -15.38 18.18 9.06
CA ALA A 166 -16.24 17.70 10.14
C ALA A 166 -17.67 17.30 9.70
N ALA A 167 -18.02 17.33 8.43
CA ALA A 167 -19.41 17.21 7.98
C ALA A 167 -19.71 16.22 6.85
N ALA A 168 -18.75 15.64 6.15
CA ALA A 168 -19.08 14.66 5.11
C ALA A 168 -17.89 13.77 4.79
N ALA A 169 -17.87 12.60 5.38
CA ALA A 169 -17.13 11.49 4.77
C ALA A 169 -17.87 11.16 3.45
N PRO A 170 -17.20 11.21 2.30
CA PRO A 170 -17.87 10.93 1.01
C PRO A 170 -18.04 9.42 0.80
N TRP A 171 -18.51 8.73 1.81
CA TRP A 171 -18.71 7.27 1.84
C TRP A 171 -19.71 6.79 0.78
N LEU A 172 -20.35 7.70 0.05
CA LEU A 172 -21.44 7.39 -0.87
C LEU A 172 -21.43 8.23 -2.17
N ALA A 173 -20.42 9.07 -2.42
CA ALA A 173 -20.34 9.80 -3.68
C ALA A 173 -19.71 8.91 -4.77
N PRO A 174 -20.28 8.89 -6.00
CA PRO A 174 -19.63 8.21 -7.12
C PRO A 174 -18.25 8.82 -7.36
N PHE A 175 -17.25 7.96 -7.56
CA PHE A 175 -15.85 8.32 -7.73
C PHE A 175 -15.64 9.36 -8.83
N GLN A 176 -15.19 10.55 -8.46
CA GLN A 176 -14.58 11.48 -9.38
C GLN A 176 -13.05 11.30 -9.30
N VAL A 177 -12.44 10.92 -10.42
CA VAL A 177 -10.99 10.84 -10.54
C VAL A 177 -10.41 12.24 -10.32
N SER A 178 -9.64 12.42 -9.26
CA SER A 178 -8.97 13.70 -9.02
C SER A 178 -7.85 13.90 -10.04
N PRO A 179 -7.84 15.03 -10.80
CA PRO A 179 -6.74 15.37 -11.71
C PRO A 179 -5.36 15.44 -11.00
N ARG A 180 -5.36 15.72 -9.70
CA ARG A 180 -4.13 15.79 -8.87
C ARG A 180 -3.37 14.47 -8.75
N PHE A 181 -4.00 13.34 -9.07
CA PHE A 181 -3.32 12.06 -9.03
C PHE A 181 -2.25 11.92 -10.12
N LEU A 182 -2.50 12.49 -11.29
CA LEU A 182 -1.53 12.48 -12.39
C LEU A 182 -0.30 13.31 -12.05
N GLU A 183 -0.48 14.43 -11.34
CA GLU A 183 0.60 15.31 -10.88
C GLU A 183 1.44 14.66 -9.76
N THR A 184 0.81 13.87 -8.87
CA THR A 184 1.53 13.19 -7.77
C THR A 184 2.16 11.87 -8.19
N ALA A 185 1.71 11.24 -9.27
CA ALA A 185 2.38 10.08 -9.86
C ALA A 185 3.76 10.46 -10.44
N GLU A 186 3.92 11.71 -10.91
CA GLU A 186 5.21 12.26 -11.34
C GLU A 186 6.17 12.54 -10.17
N GLY A 187 5.66 12.72 -8.96
CA GLY A 187 6.42 12.91 -7.72
C GLY A 187 6.68 11.62 -6.92
N GLN A 188 6.31 10.44 -7.44
CA GLN A 188 6.67 9.18 -6.80
C GLN A 188 8.18 8.93 -6.96
N PRO A 189 8.86 8.44 -5.91
CA PRO A 189 10.30 8.20 -5.99
C PRO A 189 10.67 7.30 -7.17
N THR A 190 11.72 7.66 -7.89
CA THR A 190 12.29 6.87 -8.97
C THR A 190 12.90 5.58 -8.43
N PHE A 191 13.28 4.66 -9.33
CA PHE A 191 13.96 3.41 -8.93
C PHE A 191 15.24 3.68 -8.12
N GLU A 192 15.99 4.74 -8.45
CA GLU A 192 17.20 5.13 -7.71
C GLU A 192 16.86 5.68 -6.32
N GLU A 193 15.76 6.41 -6.20
CA GLU A 193 15.25 6.89 -4.90
C GLU A 193 14.72 5.74 -4.04
N ASP A 194 14.07 4.72 -4.63
CA ASP A 194 13.66 3.49 -3.93
C ASP A 194 14.89 2.66 -3.48
N LEU A 195 15.96 2.62 -4.28
CA LEU A 195 17.25 2.02 -3.89
C LEU A 195 17.93 2.80 -2.76
N ALA A 196 17.90 4.13 -2.81
CA ALA A 196 18.36 5.00 -1.72
C ALA A 196 17.48 4.79 -0.49
N TRP A 197 16.20 4.60 -0.66
CA TRP A 197 15.24 4.22 0.36
C TRP A 197 15.62 2.91 1.07
N SER A 198 16.02 1.89 0.31
CA SER A 198 16.40 0.58 0.87
C SER A 198 17.74 0.62 1.60
N ARG A 199 18.62 1.58 1.30
CA ARG A 199 19.98 1.71 1.86
C ARG A 199 20.07 2.55 3.14
N GLY A 200 18.97 3.04 3.69
CA GLY A 200 18.94 3.54 5.07
C GLY A 200 19.40 4.97 5.31
N GLY A 201 19.21 5.87 4.36
CA GLY A 201 19.55 7.29 4.53
C GLY A 201 18.49 8.11 5.31
N CYS A 202 18.30 7.82 6.59
CA CYS A 202 17.70 8.71 7.59
C CYS A 202 18.56 8.66 8.85
#